data_2e020d8a597c6f19838d226fcb4b342b
#
_entry.id   2e020d8a597c6f19838d226fcb4b342b
#
_cell.length_a   1.000
_cell.length_b   1.000
_cell.length_c   1.000
_cell.angle_alpha   90.00
_cell.angle_beta   90.00
_cell.angle_gamma   90.00
#
_symmetry.space_group_name_H-M   'P 1'
#
loop_
_entity.id
_entity.type
_entity.pdbx_description
1 polymer ?
#
loop_
_entity_poly.entity_id
_entity_poly.type
_entity_poly.pdbx_seq_one_letter_code
_entity_poly.pdbx_strand_id
1 'polypeptide(L)'
;MLDIDKSTVDFLVTENMVQEVEKVLSHDVPLVHTIVEEMVKRDIDRIYFVACGSPLNAAQTAKHLADRFSDLQVYAISGWEFCDNTPYRLDDRCAVIGVSDYGKTEEVIKALELGRACGALTAAFTKRADSPITSAAEFSIDYQADCIWEIHLLLCYSVVLEMITRLAPHAEIGKIKNDLKQLPNALGHLVRTWEEKGRQLGEQASQWPMIYTVAAGPLRPLGYKEGIVTLMEFTWTHGCVIESGEFRHGPLEIVEPGRSVPVSARQ
;
A
#
# COMPACT_ATOMS: atom_id res chain seq x y z
N MET A 1 -30.49 -2.17 -6.08
CA MET A 1 -29.12 -2.57 -5.75
C MET A 1 -28.73 -3.68 -6.70
N LEU A 2 -27.56 -3.59 -7.31
CA LEU A 2 -27.07 -4.71 -8.11
C LEU A 2 -26.68 -5.83 -7.14
N ASP A 3 -27.25 -7.00 -7.35
CA ASP A 3 -26.85 -8.21 -6.66
C ASP A 3 -25.52 -8.65 -7.29
N ILE A 4 -24.41 -8.27 -6.64
CA ILE A 4 -23.07 -8.53 -7.16
C ILE A 4 -22.58 -9.84 -6.56
N ASP A 5 -22.28 -10.80 -7.41
CA ASP A 5 -21.53 -11.98 -7.02
C ASP A 5 -20.08 -11.58 -6.72
N LYS A 6 -19.73 -11.51 -5.43
CA LYS A 6 -18.40 -11.11 -4.96
C LYS A 6 -17.28 -11.98 -5.54
N SER A 7 -17.57 -13.21 -5.94
CA SER A 7 -16.59 -14.11 -6.55
C SER A 7 -16.13 -13.66 -7.95
N THR A 8 -16.89 -12.75 -8.58
CA THR A 8 -16.60 -12.26 -9.94
C THR A 8 -15.87 -10.91 -9.94
N VAL A 9 -15.62 -10.32 -8.77
CA VAL A 9 -15.05 -8.97 -8.66
C VAL A 9 -13.69 -9.05 -7.97
N ASP A 10 -12.62 -8.95 -8.75
CA ASP A 10 -11.28 -8.73 -8.22
C ASP A 10 -11.28 -7.42 -7.39
N PHE A 11 -10.51 -7.33 -6.34
CA PHE A 11 -10.31 -6.11 -5.53
C PHE A 11 -11.30 -5.84 -4.40
N LEU A 12 -12.42 -6.53 -4.32
CA LEU A 12 -13.32 -6.44 -3.17
C LEU A 12 -12.90 -7.43 -2.09
N VAL A 13 -13.46 -7.25 -0.90
CA VAL A 13 -13.32 -8.22 0.19
C VAL A 13 -13.83 -9.57 -0.29
N THR A 14 -12.93 -10.50 -0.51
CA THR A 14 -13.23 -11.86 -0.97
C THR A 14 -13.38 -12.81 0.22
N GLU A 15 -14.05 -13.94 0.00
CA GLU A 15 -14.14 -15.00 1.01
C GLU A 15 -12.75 -15.61 1.33
N ASN A 16 -11.82 -15.53 0.39
CA ASN A 16 -10.46 -16.06 0.50
C ASN A 16 -9.47 -15.10 1.19
N MET A 17 -9.85 -13.84 1.42
CA MET A 17 -8.97 -12.80 1.96
C MET A 17 -8.16 -13.25 3.19
N VAL A 18 -8.81 -13.93 4.14
CA VAL A 18 -8.16 -14.42 5.36
C VAL A 18 -7.07 -15.44 5.03
N GLN A 19 -7.39 -16.41 4.16
CA GLN A 19 -6.47 -17.48 3.75
C GLN A 19 -5.30 -16.91 2.92
N GLU A 20 -5.55 -15.93 2.08
CA GLU A 20 -4.54 -15.25 1.27
C GLU A 20 -3.55 -14.50 2.15
N VAL A 21 -4.04 -13.77 3.16
CA VAL A 21 -3.18 -13.07 4.13
C VAL A 21 -2.39 -14.07 4.99
N GLU A 22 -3.00 -15.18 5.43
CA GLU A 22 -2.29 -16.26 6.14
C GLU A 22 -1.17 -16.86 5.29
N LYS A 23 -1.44 -17.11 4.00
CA LYS A 23 -0.43 -17.61 3.05
C LYS A 23 0.72 -16.62 2.91
N VAL A 24 0.43 -15.35 2.69
CA VAL A 24 1.49 -14.33 2.53
C VAL A 24 2.32 -14.20 3.79
N LEU A 25 1.71 -14.19 4.98
CA LEU A 25 2.43 -14.16 6.26
C LEU A 25 3.35 -15.36 6.46
N SER A 26 2.90 -16.54 6.06
CA SER A 26 3.64 -17.80 6.29
C SER A 26 4.64 -18.15 5.18
N HIS A 27 4.41 -17.70 3.95
CA HIS A 27 5.21 -18.06 2.78
C HIS A 27 5.99 -16.86 2.21
N ASP A 28 5.32 -15.74 1.93
CA ASP A 28 5.93 -14.65 1.17
C ASP A 28 6.75 -13.69 2.05
N VAL A 29 6.29 -13.44 3.29
CA VAL A 29 7.06 -12.65 4.27
C VAL A 29 8.43 -13.25 4.58
N PRO A 30 8.63 -14.58 4.73
CA PRO A 30 9.96 -15.19 4.79
C PRO A 30 10.86 -14.89 3.57
N LEU A 31 10.29 -14.75 2.37
CA LEU A 31 11.06 -14.35 1.18
C LEU A 31 11.51 -12.88 1.26
N VAL A 32 10.69 -12.01 1.85
CA VAL A 32 11.11 -10.63 2.17
C VAL A 32 12.36 -10.62 3.07
N HIS A 33 12.45 -11.53 4.05
CA HIS A 33 13.62 -11.62 4.91
C HIS A 33 14.90 -11.90 4.11
N THR A 34 14.83 -12.75 3.08
CA THR A 34 15.96 -13.03 2.20
C THR A 34 16.41 -11.80 1.41
N ILE A 35 15.45 -11.02 0.89
CA ILE A 35 15.74 -9.75 0.21
C ILE A 35 16.40 -8.76 1.17
N VAL A 36 15.87 -8.62 2.38
CA VAL A 36 16.41 -7.72 3.40
C VAL A 36 17.81 -8.16 3.87
N GLU A 37 18.08 -9.46 3.98
CA GLU A 37 19.43 -9.95 4.27
C GLU A 37 20.43 -9.49 3.21
N GLU A 38 20.05 -9.53 1.95
CA GLU A 38 20.89 -9.03 0.87
C GLU A 38 21.04 -7.51 0.89
N MET A 39 19.96 -6.77 1.24
CA MET A 39 20.03 -5.32 1.45
C MET A 39 21.04 -4.96 2.55
N VAL A 40 21.01 -5.67 3.67
CA VAL A 40 21.95 -5.44 4.79
C VAL A 40 23.40 -5.76 4.37
N LYS A 41 23.64 -6.85 3.64
CA LYS A 41 24.97 -7.19 3.11
C LYS A 41 25.55 -6.13 2.19
N ARG A 42 24.71 -5.42 1.44
CA ARG A 42 25.09 -4.33 0.52
C ARG A 42 25.11 -2.95 1.19
N ASP A 43 24.95 -2.87 2.51
CA ASP A 43 24.86 -1.61 3.26
C ASP A 43 23.81 -0.65 2.69
N ILE A 44 22.65 -1.17 2.27
CA ILE A 44 21.55 -0.34 1.75
C ILE A 44 21.03 0.59 2.87
N ASP A 45 21.04 1.89 2.60
CA ASP A 45 20.56 2.93 3.50
C ASP A 45 19.34 3.71 2.96
N ARG A 46 18.97 3.46 1.70
CA ARG A 46 17.84 4.11 1.02
C ARG A 46 16.98 3.08 0.30
N ILE A 47 15.69 3.18 0.51
CA ILE A 47 14.69 2.34 -0.17
C ILE A 47 13.74 3.25 -0.96
N TYR A 48 13.61 2.97 -2.25
CA TYR A 48 12.61 3.57 -3.11
C TYR A 48 11.55 2.51 -3.44
N PHE A 49 10.37 2.65 -2.84
CA PHE A 49 9.19 1.94 -3.33
C PHE A 49 8.64 2.69 -4.52
N VAL A 50 8.56 2.02 -5.65
CA VAL A 50 8.05 2.61 -6.90
C VAL A 50 6.78 1.87 -7.31
N ALA A 51 5.68 2.61 -7.39
CA ALA A 51 4.37 2.05 -7.67
C ALA A 51 3.40 3.14 -8.16
N CYS A 52 2.20 2.76 -8.58
CA CYS A 52 1.14 3.68 -8.97
C CYS A 52 -0.18 3.26 -8.31
N GLY A 53 -1.03 4.22 -7.94
CA GLY A 53 -2.34 3.95 -7.34
C GLY A 53 -2.28 3.27 -5.96
N SER A 54 -3.07 2.23 -5.76
CA SER A 54 -3.18 1.50 -4.49
C SER A 54 -1.84 0.97 -3.96
N PRO A 55 -0.96 0.35 -4.75
CA PRO A 55 0.36 -0.09 -4.28
C PRO A 55 1.23 1.06 -3.76
N LEU A 56 1.16 2.24 -4.40
CA LEU A 56 1.90 3.42 -3.94
C LEU A 56 1.42 3.86 -2.54
N ASN A 57 0.11 3.82 -2.32
CA ASN A 57 -0.45 4.18 -1.01
C ASN A 57 -0.06 3.17 0.09
N ALA A 58 0.02 1.89 -0.25
CA ALA A 58 0.52 0.86 0.66
C ALA A 58 1.98 1.15 1.06
N ALA A 59 2.83 1.47 0.09
CA ALA A 59 4.22 1.84 0.33
C ALA A 59 4.37 3.14 1.16
N GLN A 60 3.54 4.16 0.89
CA GLN A 60 3.50 5.41 1.69
C GLN A 60 3.13 5.13 3.15
N THR A 61 2.23 4.18 3.39
CA THR A 61 1.90 3.77 4.75
C THR A 61 3.08 3.10 5.43
N ALA A 62 3.80 2.21 4.73
CA ALA A 62 5.00 1.56 5.26
C ALA A 62 6.13 2.58 5.57
N LYS A 63 6.29 3.63 4.76
CA LYS A 63 7.24 4.71 4.99
C LYS A 63 7.10 5.35 6.38
N HIS A 64 5.87 5.50 6.89
CA HIS A 64 5.65 6.08 8.23
C HIS A 64 6.33 5.30 9.37
N LEU A 65 6.56 3.99 9.19
CA LEU A 65 7.33 3.22 10.18
C LEU A 65 8.80 3.64 10.19
N ALA A 66 9.40 3.78 9.01
CA ALA A 66 10.79 4.23 8.90
C ALA A 66 10.97 5.62 9.50
N ASP A 67 10.12 6.56 9.10
CA ASP A 67 10.16 7.96 9.58
C ASP A 67 10.04 8.06 11.12
N ARG A 68 9.31 7.12 11.74
CA ARG A 68 9.05 7.16 13.18
C ARG A 68 10.09 6.43 14.01
N PHE A 69 10.69 5.36 13.48
CA PHE A 69 11.45 4.41 14.30
C PHE A 69 12.90 4.20 13.85
N SER A 70 13.37 4.91 12.82
CA SER A 70 14.74 4.71 12.31
C SER A 70 15.25 5.91 11.51
N ASP A 71 16.56 5.90 11.22
CA ASP A 71 17.20 6.82 10.27
C ASP A 71 17.19 6.27 8.82
N LEU A 72 16.57 5.12 8.59
CA LEU A 72 16.42 4.50 7.26
C LEU A 72 15.62 5.43 6.34
N GLN A 73 16.22 5.81 5.23
CA GLN A 73 15.56 6.67 4.26
C GLN A 73 14.63 5.85 3.36
N VAL A 74 13.34 6.02 3.53
CA VAL A 74 12.31 5.34 2.72
C VAL A 74 11.51 6.36 1.93
N TYR A 75 11.43 6.15 0.63
CA TYR A 75 10.66 6.95 -0.31
C TYR A 75 9.58 6.09 -0.94
N ALA A 76 8.41 6.66 -1.18
CA ALA A 76 7.35 6.03 -1.95
C ALA A 76 6.95 7.02 -3.04
N ILE A 77 7.21 6.69 -4.28
CA ILE A 77 7.17 7.59 -5.43
C ILE A 77 6.51 6.90 -6.62
N SER A 78 5.83 7.65 -7.47
CA SER A 78 5.24 7.09 -8.69
C SER A 78 6.31 6.76 -9.73
N GLY A 79 6.02 5.80 -10.63
CA GLY A 79 7.00 5.33 -11.60
C GLY A 79 7.54 6.43 -12.49
N TRP A 80 6.66 7.25 -13.08
CA TRP A 80 7.11 8.36 -13.94
C TRP A 80 7.85 9.44 -13.16
N GLU A 81 7.38 9.81 -11.98
CA GLU A 81 8.10 10.77 -11.13
C GLU A 81 9.52 10.29 -10.81
N PHE A 82 9.69 9.00 -10.50
CA PHE A 82 11.01 8.41 -10.27
C PHE A 82 11.90 8.46 -11.51
N CYS A 83 11.36 8.19 -12.70
CA CYS A 83 12.11 8.19 -13.95
C CYS A 83 12.47 9.60 -14.41
N ASP A 84 11.51 10.55 -14.35
CA ASP A 84 11.67 11.90 -14.84
C ASP A 84 12.53 12.77 -13.91
N ASN A 85 12.39 12.55 -12.59
CA ASN A 85 13.16 13.20 -11.55
C ASN A 85 14.06 12.20 -10.82
N THR A 86 14.85 11.47 -11.57
CA THR A 86 15.75 10.44 -11.02
C THR A 86 16.52 10.96 -9.80
N PRO A 87 16.45 10.28 -8.64
CA PRO A 87 17.15 10.73 -7.45
C PRO A 87 18.66 10.87 -7.69
N TYR A 88 19.25 12.02 -7.33
CA TYR A 88 20.67 12.31 -7.53
C TYR A 88 21.62 11.25 -6.95
N ARG A 89 21.21 10.62 -5.83
CA ARG A 89 21.98 9.58 -5.15
C ARG A 89 21.37 8.18 -5.38
N LEU A 90 20.94 7.89 -6.59
CA LEU A 90 20.56 6.53 -6.99
C LEU A 90 21.85 5.77 -7.33
N ASP A 91 22.28 4.91 -6.42
CA ASP A 91 23.56 4.20 -6.46
C ASP A 91 23.42 2.78 -5.85
N ASP A 92 24.55 2.10 -5.64
CA ASP A 92 24.64 0.75 -5.08
C ASP A 92 24.23 0.64 -3.58
N ARG A 93 24.01 1.77 -2.91
CA ARG A 93 23.45 1.83 -1.55
C ARG A 93 21.94 2.01 -1.54
N CYS A 94 21.30 1.92 -2.68
CA CYS A 94 19.86 2.01 -2.82
C CYS A 94 19.22 0.65 -3.08
N ALA A 95 18.00 0.47 -2.61
CA ALA A 95 17.09 -0.54 -3.10
C ALA A 95 15.92 0.13 -3.82
N VAL A 96 15.58 -0.35 -5.02
CA VAL A 96 14.38 0.03 -5.76
C VAL A 96 13.42 -1.15 -5.75
N ILE A 97 12.27 -0.98 -5.13
CA ILE A 97 11.25 -2.02 -4.98
C ILE A 97 10.02 -1.61 -5.77
N GLY A 98 9.79 -2.29 -6.89
CA GLY A 98 8.61 -2.10 -7.72
C GLY A 98 7.42 -2.91 -7.21
N VAL A 99 6.25 -2.27 -7.08
CA VAL A 99 5.01 -2.96 -6.69
C VAL A 99 3.95 -2.74 -7.76
N SER A 100 3.53 -3.84 -8.39
CA SER A 100 2.51 -3.80 -9.44
C SER A 100 1.75 -5.12 -9.49
N ASP A 101 0.42 -5.06 -9.31
CA ASP A 101 -0.42 -6.25 -9.21
C ASP A 101 -0.25 -7.19 -10.41
N TYR A 102 -0.52 -6.72 -11.62
CA TYR A 102 -0.32 -7.52 -12.84
C TYR A 102 1.11 -7.50 -13.38
N GLY A 103 2.02 -6.74 -12.75
CA GLY A 103 3.41 -6.63 -13.16
C GLY A 103 3.64 -6.04 -14.55
N LYS A 104 2.68 -5.24 -15.06
CA LYS A 104 2.69 -4.65 -16.42
C LYS A 104 2.79 -3.14 -16.44
N THR A 105 2.87 -2.49 -15.28
CA THR A 105 2.97 -1.03 -15.16
C THR A 105 4.31 -0.58 -15.74
N GLU A 106 4.25 0.04 -16.91
CA GLU A 106 5.43 0.37 -17.73
C GLU A 106 6.45 1.22 -16.96
N GLU A 107 5.99 2.27 -16.29
CA GLU A 107 6.83 3.19 -15.53
C GLU A 107 7.47 2.52 -14.30
N VAL A 108 6.84 1.51 -13.71
CA VAL A 108 7.44 0.76 -12.60
C VAL A 108 8.53 -0.18 -13.12
N ILE A 109 8.30 -0.81 -14.28
CA ILE A 109 9.32 -1.64 -14.95
C ILE A 109 10.53 -0.77 -15.31
N LYS A 110 10.33 0.39 -15.94
CA LYS A 110 11.40 1.34 -16.29
C LYS A 110 12.18 1.82 -15.06
N ALA A 111 11.49 2.07 -13.95
CA ALA A 111 12.14 2.47 -12.71
C ALA A 111 13.06 1.37 -12.15
N LEU A 112 12.65 0.11 -12.24
CA LEU A 112 13.50 -1.03 -11.85
C LEU A 112 14.72 -1.17 -12.76
N GLU A 113 14.52 -1.06 -14.08
CA GLU A 113 15.63 -1.08 -15.06
C GLU A 113 16.63 0.05 -14.81
N LEU A 114 16.13 1.26 -14.54
CA LEU A 114 16.95 2.43 -14.19
C LEU A 114 17.73 2.19 -12.88
N GLY A 115 17.05 1.72 -11.83
CA GLY A 115 17.69 1.37 -10.55
C GLY A 115 18.82 0.36 -10.75
N ARG A 116 18.55 -0.70 -11.50
CA ARG A 116 19.54 -1.74 -11.85
C ARG A 116 20.73 -1.17 -12.62
N ALA A 117 20.47 -0.30 -13.58
CA ALA A 117 21.54 0.36 -14.36
C ALA A 117 22.44 1.26 -13.50
N CYS A 118 21.90 1.81 -12.40
CA CYS A 118 22.64 2.61 -11.41
C CYS A 118 23.32 1.75 -10.32
N GLY A 119 23.19 0.42 -10.36
CA GLY A 119 23.78 -0.49 -9.38
C GLY A 119 22.94 -0.75 -8.14
N ALA A 120 21.73 -0.19 -8.05
CA ALA A 120 20.81 -0.44 -6.93
C ALA A 120 20.35 -1.90 -6.89
N LEU A 121 20.11 -2.44 -5.68
CA LEU A 121 19.37 -3.68 -5.53
C LEU A 121 17.95 -3.47 -6.04
N THR A 122 17.44 -4.41 -6.83
CA THR A 122 16.08 -4.31 -7.35
C THR A 122 15.22 -5.48 -6.93
N ALA A 123 13.98 -5.20 -6.49
CA ALA A 123 13.01 -6.22 -6.14
C ALA A 123 11.63 -5.87 -6.71
N ALA A 124 10.83 -6.88 -7.02
CA ALA A 124 9.47 -6.74 -7.52
C ALA A 124 8.47 -7.51 -6.67
N PHE A 125 7.36 -6.88 -6.34
CA PHE A 125 6.19 -7.53 -5.72
C PHE A 125 5.05 -7.51 -6.72
N THR A 126 4.55 -8.67 -7.10
CA THR A 126 3.52 -8.82 -8.13
C THR A 126 2.64 -10.03 -7.84
N LYS A 127 1.47 -10.08 -8.44
CA LYS A 127 0.55 -11.22 -8.33
C LYS A 127 1.01 -12.42 -9.18
N ARG A 128 1.85 -12.18 -10.22
CA ARG A 128 2.18 -13.18 -11.24
C ARG A 128 3.69 -13.33 -11.46
N ALA A 129 4.16 -14.56 -11.32
CA ALA A 129 5.56 -14.92 -11.57
C ALA A 129 6.03 -14.67 -13.02
N ASP A 130 5.13 -14.79 -13.99
CA ASP A 130 5.40 -14.67 -15.43
C ASP A 130 5.21 -13.25 -15.99
N SER A 131 5.12 -12.25 -15.10
CA SER A 131 4.89 -10.87 -15.50
C SER A 131 6.17 -10.12 -15.90
N PRO A 132 6.11 -9.08 -16.74
CA PRO A 132 7.30 -8.34 -17.19
C PRO A 132 8.14 -7.75 -16.06
N ILE A 133 7.54 -7.33 -14.95
CA ILE A 133 8.24 -6.73 -13.81
C ILE A 133 9.25 -7.69 -13.17
N THR A 134 8.99 -9.01 -13.20
CA THR A 134 9.88 -10.00 -12.60
C THR A 134 11.21 -10.11 -13.35
N SER A 135 11.21 -9.86 -14.65
CA SER A 135 12.42 -9.83 -15.45
C SER A 135 13.25 -8.55 -15.27
N ALA A 136 12.61 -7.45 -14.86
CA ALA A 136 13.27 -6.17 -14.62
C ALA A 136 14.00 -6.13 -13.26
N ALA A 137 13.61 -6.97 -12.30
CA ALA A 137 14.16 -7.00 -10.96
C ALA A 137 15.16 -8.15 -10.74
N GLU A 138 16.04 -7.99 -9.76
CA GLU A 138 16.97 -9.03 -9.30
C GLU A 138 16.26 -10.08 -8.44
N PHE A 139 15.31 -9.62 -7.61
CA PHE A 139 14.46 -10.44 -6.76
C PHE A 139 12.99 -10.23 -7.11
N SER A 140 12.17 -11.25 -6.95
CA SER A 140 10.73 -11.11 -7.11
C SER A 140 9.96 -11.97 -6.12
N ILE A 141 8.82 -11.45 -5.68
CA ILE A 141 7.82 -12.18 -4.90
C ILE A 141 6.52 -12.15 -5.68
N ASP A 142 6.04 -13.34 -6.05
CA ASP A 142 4.73 -13.54 -6.69
C ASP A 142 3.73 -14.04 -5.64
N TYR A 143 2.97 -13.10 -5.09
CA TYR A 143 2.10 -13.39 -3.94
C TYR A 143 0.80 -14.14 -4.26
N GLN A 144 0.37 -14.22 -5.52
CA GLN A 144 -0.78 -15.03 -5.99
C GLN A 144 -2.03 -14.89 -5.09
N ALA A 145 -2.47 -13.66 -4.86
CA ALA A 145 -3.63 -13.34 -4.03
C ALA A 145 -4.54 -12.31 -4.73
N ASP A 146 -5.82 -12.31 -4.39
CA ASP A 146 -6.82 -11.39 -4.94
C ASP A 146 -7.06 -10.16 -4.05
N CYS A 147 -6.85 -10.25 -2.73
CA CYS A 147 -6.95 -9.11 -1.80
C CYS A 147 -5.69 -8.23 -1.85
N ILE A 148 -5.49 -7.54 -2.93
CA ILE A 148 -4.22 -6.93 -3.34
C ILE A 148 -3.68 -5.84 -2.42
N TRP A 149 -4.52 -4.93 -1.91
CA TRP A 149 -4.03 -3.80 -1.14
C TRP A 149 -3.44 -4.22 0.20
N GLU A 150 -4.09 -5.12 0.90
CA GLU A 150 -3.63 -5.69 2.18
C GLU A 150 -2.31 -6.44 1.99
N ILE A 151 -2.16 -7.14 0.88
CA ILE A 151 -0.93 -7.86 0.54
C ILE A 151 0.20 -6.89 0.23
N HIS A 152 -0.04 -5.87 -0.59
CA HIS A 152 0.97 -4.84 -0.87
C HIS A 152 1.42 -4.14 0.40
N LEU A 153 0.47 -3.78 1.28
CA LEU A 153 0.78 -3.19 2.57
C LEU A 153 1.63 -4.11 3.43
N LEU A 154 1.24 -5.38 3.54
CA LEU A 154 1.94 -6.38 4.35
C LEU A 154 3.37 -6.60 3.86
N LEU A 155 3.60 -6.71 2.55
CA LEU A 155 4.94 -6.89 1.98
C LEU A 155 5.80 -5.64 2.17
N CYS A 156 5.28 -4.43 1.88
CA CYS A 156 6.00 -3.19 2.12
C CYS A 156 6.34 -2.97 3.60
N TYR A 157 5.37 -3.25 4.51
CA TYR A 157 5.61 -3.22 5.95
C TYR A 157 6.70 -4.19 6.37
N SER A 158 6.68 -5.42 5.83
CA SER A 158 7.64 -6.46 6.18
C SER A 158 9.07 -6.06 5.80
N VAL A 159 9.29 -5.42 4.65
CA VAL A 159 10.60 -4.87 4.28
C VAL A 159 11.07 -3.86 5.32
N VAL A 160 10.24 -2.86 5.62
CA VAL A 160 10.62 -1.77 6.53
C VAL A 160 10.83 -2.29 7.97
N LEU A 161 9.91 -3.12 8.46
CA LEU A 161 10.01 -3.72 9.80
C LEU A 161 11.27 -4.58 9.95
N GLU A 162 11.60 -5.36 8.93
CA GLU A 162 12.78 -6.22 8.98
C GLU A 162 14.07 -5.38 8.90
N MET A 163 14.12 -4.38 8.02
CA MET A 163 15.27 -3.45 7.96
C MET A 163 15.49 -2.74 9.31
N ILE A 164 14.45 -2.19 9.93
CA ILE A 164 14.55 -1.55 11.25
C ILE A 164 15.02 -2.56 12.29
N THR A 165 14.49 -3.79 12.28
CA THR A 165 14.89 -4.85 13.20
C THR A 165 16.40 -5.12 13.13
N ARG A 166 16.98 -5.07 11.92
CA ARG A 166 18.41 -5.34 11.69
C ARG A 166 19.29 -4.13 11.99
N LEU A 167 18.84 -2.91 11.66
CA LEU A 167 19.65 -1.69 11.77
C LEU A 167 19.53 -1.00 13.13
N ALA A 168 18.32 -0.93 13.66
CA ALA A 168 18.00 -0.20 14.89
C ALA A 168 16.86 -0.90 15.66
N PRO A 169 17.14 -2.00 16.36
CA PRO A 169 16.12 -2.74 17.09
C PRO A 169 15.33 -1.85 18.07
N HIS A 170 14.00 -1.88 17.97
CA HIS A 170 13.10 -1.10 18.81
C HIS A 170 11.97 -1.97 19.34
N ALA A 171 11.60 -1.81 20.63
CA ALA A 171 10.58 -2.65 21.26
C ALA A 171 9.21 -2.59 20.57
N GLU A 172 8.80 -1.40 20.11
CA GLU A 172 7.54 -1.22 19.39
C GLU A 172 7.52 -1.98 18.04
N ILE A 173 8.64 -2.12 17.38
CA ILE A 173 8.75 -2.90 16.12
C ILE A 173 8.45 -4.38 16.39
N GLY A 174 8.98 -4.93 17.48
CA GLY A 174 8.66 -6.30 17.91
C GLY A 174 7.17 -6.49 18.20
N LYS A 175 6.53 -5.50 18.82
CA LYS A 175 5.09 -5.51 19.06
C LYS A 175 4.30 -5.46 17.74
N ILE A 176 4.62 -4.54 16.83
CA ILE A 176 3.96 -4.45 15.52
C ILE A 176 4.10 -5.76 14.75
N LYS A 177 5.30 -6.38 14.73
CA LYS A 177 5.50 -7.70 14.09
C LYS A 177 4.62 -8.80 14.68
N ASN A 178 4.38 -8.76 16.00
CA ASN A 178 3.48 -9.72 16.65
C ASN A 178 2.00 -9.42 16.33
N ASP A 179 1.62 -8.15 16.29
CA ASP A 179 0.25 -7.74 15.95
C ASP A 179 -0.10 -8.12 14.51
N LEU A 180 0.84 -8.03 13.58
CA LEU A 180 0.64 -8.46 12.18
C LEU A 180 0.30 -9.96 12.06
N LYS A 181 0.77 -10.80 12.97
CA LYS A 181 0.39 -12.24 13.00
C LYS A 181 -1.10 -12.45 13.32
N GLN A 182 -1.75 -11.46 13.92
CA GLN A 182 -3.19 -11.49 14.23
C GLN A 182 -4.04 -10.89 13.10
N LEU A 183 -3.41 -10.38 12.04
CA LEU A 183 -4.12 -9.72 10.94
C LEU A 183 -5.20 -10.62 10.30
N PRO A 184 -4.97 -11.92 10.02
CA PRO A 184 -6.01 -12.80 9.47
C PRO A 184 -7.25 -12.88 10.37
N ASN A 185 -7.05 -13.04 11.68
CA ASN A 185 -8.14 -13.08 12.65
C ASN A 185 -8.92 -11.76 12.69
N ALA A 186 -8.20 -10.63 12.68
CA ALA A 186 -8.81 -9.30 12.68
C ALA A 186 -9.62 -9.06 11.40
N LEU A 187 -9.08 -9.39 10.23
CA LEU A 187 -9.78 -9.30 8.95
C LEU A 187 -11.02 -10.18 8.92
N GLY A 188 -10.92 -11.44 9.32
CA GLY A 188 -12.05 -12.35 9.39
C GLY A 188 -13.16 -11.87 10.34
N HIS A 189 -12.79 -11.23 11.45
CA HIS A 189 -13.75 -10.59 12.34
C HIS A 189 -14.45 -9.40 11.65
N LEU A 190 -13.68 -8.51 11.03
CA LEU A 190 -14.21 -7.33 10.34
C LEU A 190 -15.15 -7.71 9.19
N VAL A 191 -14.76 -8.65 8.35
CA VAL A 191 -15.60 -9.13 7.24
C VAL A 191 -16.98 -9.57 7.75
N ARG A 192 -17.01 -10.40 8.81
CA ARG A 192 -18.27 -10.90 9.37
C ARG A 192 -19.13 -9.85 10.07
N THR A 193 -18.50 -8.88 10.73
CA THR A 193 -19.22 -7.92 11.59
C THR A 193 -19.62 -6.64 10.89
N TRP A 194 -18.91 -6.28 9.81
CA TRP A 194 -19.12 -5.02 9.10
C TRP A 194 -19.86 -5.15 7.77
N GLU A 195 -20.15 -6.35 7.30
CA GLU A 195 -20.81 -6.56 6.00
C GLU A 195 -22.15 -5.81 5.92
N GLU A 196 -23.03 -6.02 6.90
CA GLU A 196 -24.34 -5.35 6.92
C GLU A 196 -24.22 -3.83 7.10
N LYS A 197 -23.31 -3.37 7.96
CA LYS A 197 -23.04 -1.93 8.13
C LYS A 197 -22.47 -1.32 6.86
N GLY A 198 -21.55 -2.02 6.19
CA GLY A 198 -20.98 -1.61 4.91
C GLY A 198 -22.04 -1.50 3.83
N ARG A 199 -22.95 -2.47 3.75
CA ARG A 199 -24.09 -2.43 2.84
C ARG A 199 -24.98 -1.21 3.06
N GLN A 200 -25.39 -0.97 4.31
CA GLN A 200 -26.23 0.19 4.67
C GLN A 200 -25.53 1.52 4.36
N LEU A 201 -24.24 1.63 4.67
CA LEU A 201 -23.47 2.83 4.35
C LEU A 201 -23.34 3.02 2.82
N GLY A 202 -23.11 1.95 2.08
CA GLY A 202 -23.04 1.97 0.62
C GLY A 202 -24.35 2.41 -0.03
N GLU A 203 -25.50 1.93 0.49
CA GLU A 203 -26.82 2.37 0.06
C GLU A 203 -27.03 3.87 0.26
N GLN A 204 -26.63 4.41 1.41
CA GLN A 204 -26.70 5.84 1.67
C GLN A 204 -25.71 6.61 0.78
N ALA A 205 -24.47 6.15 0.69
CA ALA A 205 -23.41 6.80 -0.08
C ALA A 205 -23.71 6.85 -1.57
N SER A 206 -24.45 5.87 -2.11
CA SER A 206 -24.86 5.86 -3.52
C SER A 206 -25.73 7.06 -3.93
N GLN A 207 -26.31 7.76 -2.98
CA GLN A 207 -27.11 8.96 -3.20
C GLN A 207 -26.29 10.25 -3.12
N TRP A 208 -25.03 10.16 -2.73
CA TRP A 208 -24.18 11.33 -2.54
C TRP A 208 -23.43 11.70 -3.82
N PRO A 209 -23.46 12.97 -4.23
CA PRO A 209 -22.79 13.38 -5.47
C PRO A 209 -21.26 13.43 -5.33
N MET A 210 -20.75 13.53 -4.11
CA MET A 210 -19.32 13.62 -3.80
C MET A 210 -19.07 13.17 -2.37
N ILE A 211 -17.91 12.55 -2.13
CA ILE A 211 -17.47 12.10 -0.82
C ILE A 211 -16.09 12.68 -0.52
N TYR A 212 -15.97 13.41 0.59
CA TYR A 212 -14.68 13.84 1.11
C TYR A 212 -14.14 12.85 2.13
N THR A 213 -12.95 12.35 1.88
CA THR A 213 -12.22 11.51 2.83
C THR A 213 -11.18 12.36 3.53
N VAL A 214 -11.28 12.47 4.86
CA VAL A 214 -10.34 13.23 5.68
C VAL A 214 -9.52 12.24 6.51
N ALA A 215 -8.20 12.30 6.40
CA ALA A 215 -7.32 11.36 7.08
C ALA A 215 -6.02 12.02 7.53
N ALA A 216 -5.37 11.43 8.56
CA ALA A 216 -4.14 11.94 9.14
C ALA A 216 -3.10 10.83 9.33
N GLY A 217 -1.83 11.22 9.40
CA GLY A 217 -0.71 10.34 9.71
C GLY A 217 -0.66 9.07 8.86
N PRO A 218 -0.46 7.89 9.47
CA PRO A 218 -0.38 6.60 8.74
C PRO A 218 -1.67 6.22 8.00
N LEU A 219 -2.81 6.82 8.35
CA LEU A 219 -4.10 6.59 7.68
C LEU A 219 -4.29 7.47 6.43
N ARG A 220 -3.45 8.49 6.22
CA ARG A 220 -3.56 9.39 5.06
C ARG A 220 -3.45 8.64 3.73
N PRO A 221 -2.48 7.74 3.52
CA PRO A 221 -2.41 6.94 2.29
C PRO A 221 -3.62 6.02 2.11
N LEU A 222 -4.14 5.42 3.19
CA LEU A 222 -5.39 4.66 3.14
C LEU A 222 -6.58 5.56 2.75
N GLY A 223 -6.63 6.78 3.27
CA GLY A 223 -7.62 7.78 2.88
C GLY A 223 -7.57 8.08 1.37
N TYR A 224 -6.38 8.15 0.78
CA TYR A 224 -6.23 8.32 -0.66
C TYR A 224 -6.72 7.08 -1.43
N LYS A 225 -6.28 5.89 -1.02
CA LYS A 225 -6.74 4.63 -1.62
C LYS A 225 -8.26 4.55 -1.61
N GLU A 226 -8.90 4.88 -0.51
CA GLU A 226 -10.36 4.83 -0.39
C GLU A 226 -11.03 5.96 -1.17
N GLY A 227 -10.62 7.21 -0.93
CA GLY A 227 -11.29 8.40 -1.44
C GLY A 227 -11.05 8.69 -2.92
N ILE A 228 -9.97 8.17 -3.50
CA ILE A 228 -9.67 8.33 -4.92
C ILE A 228 -9.81 6.99 -5.63
N VAL A 229 -9.00 6.00 -5.26
CA VAL A 229 -8.96 4.75 -6.03
C VAL A 229 -10.28 3.99 -5.88
N THR A 230 -10.71 3.67 -4.66
CA THR A 230 -11.94 2.89 -4.47
C THR A 230 -13.18 3.63 -4.97
N LEU A 231 -13.38 4.88 -4.57
CA LEU A 231 -14.58 5.61 -4.95
C LEU A 231 -14.65 5.91 -6.43
N MET A 232 -13.57 6.37 -7.04
CA MET A 232 -13.60 6.80 -8.45
C MET A 232 -13.45 5.64 -9.43
N GLU A 233 -12.64 4.65 -9.12
CA GLU A 233 -12.38 3.52 -10.02
C GLU A 233 -13.48 2.47 -9.95
N PHE A 234 -13.91 2.09 -8.74
CA PHE A 234 -14.87 0.99 -8.57
C PHE A 234 -16.32 1.44 -8.49
N THR A 235 -16.61 2.59 -7.90
CA THR A 235 -17.99 3.04 -7.70
C THR A 235 -18.40 4.19 -8.61
N TRP A 236 -17.44 4.76 -9.36
CA TRP A 236 -17.61 5.94 -10.22
C TRP A 236 -18.21 7.15 -9.48
N THR A 237 -17.98 7.20 -8.18
CA THR A 237 -18.40 8.31 -7.33
C THR A 237 -17.26 9.32 -7.24
N HIS A 238 -17.58 10.61 -7.35
CA HIS A 238 -16.59 11.65 -7.14
C HIS A 238 -16.06 11.60 -5.71
N GLY A 239 -14.76 11.40 -5.57
CA GLY A 239 -14.04 11.38 -4.30
C GLY A 239 -13.03 12.53 -4.22
N CYS A 240 -12.75 12.96 -3.00
CA CYS A 240 -11.70 13.92 -2.70
C CYS A 240 -11.01 13.50 -1.41
N VAL A 241 -9.70 13.70 -1.34
CA VAL A 241 -8.92 13.37 -0.14
C VAL A 241 -8.22 14.60 0.38
N ILE A 242 -8.40 14.88 1.66
CA ILE A 242 -7.81 16.02 2.32
C ILE A 242 -7.11 15.55 3.60
N GLU A 243 -5.90 16.02 3.81
CA GLU A 243 -5.21 15.82 5.08
C GLU A 243 -5.96 16.57 6.20
N SER A 244 -6.04 15.99 7.40
CA SER A 244 -6.90 16.51 8.46
C SER A 244 -6.52 17.90 8.96
N GLY A 245 -5.25 18.25 8.94
CA GLY A 245 -4.78 19.60 9.26
C GLY A 245 -5.20 20.59 8.17
N GLU A 246 -4.98 20.23 6.90
CA GLU A 246 -5.35 21.06 5.75
C GLU A 246 -6.87 21.22 5.59
N PHE A 247 -7.65 20.24 6.02
CA PHE A 247 -9.11 20.34 5.99
C PHE A 247 -9.64 21.57 6.74
N ARG A 248 -8.94 21.98 7.80
CA ARG A 248 -9.29 23.16 8.62
C ARG A 248 -8.92 24.50 7.97
N HIS A 249 -8.13 24.48 6.90
CA HIS A 249 -7.59 25.66 6.24
C HIS A 249 -8.18 25.84 4.83
N GLY A 250 -9.49 26.04 4.77
CA GLY A 250 -10.26 26.28 3.55
C GLY A 250 -11.37 25.24 3.33
N PRO A 251 -11.08 23.94 3.18
CA PRO A 251 -12.09 22.95 2.87
C PRO A 251 -13.26 22.87 3.88
N LEU A 252 -13.03 23.21 5.14
CA LEU A 252 -14.08 23.26 6.17
C LEU A 252 -15.20 24.24 5.81
N GLU A 253 -14.91 25.31 5.07
CA GLU A 253 -15.87 26.36 4.71
C GLU A 253 -17.00 25.86 3.78
N ILE A 254 -16.81 24.72 3.09
CA ILE A 254 -17.85 24.13 2.26
C ILE A 254 -18.83 23.25 3.04
N VAL A 255 -18.54 22.99 4.33
CA VAL A 255 -19.41 22.19 5.21
C VAL A 255 -20.45 23.10 5.83
N GLU A 256 -21.59 23.26 5.16
CA GLU A 256 -22.71 24.10 5.62
C GLU A 256 -23.94 23.26 5.99
N PRO A 257 -24.73 23.71 6.99
CA PRO A 257 -26.01 23.09 7.26
C PRO A 257 -26.93 23.13 6.02
N GLY A 258 -27.45 21.99 5.61
CA GLY A 258 -28.37 21.87 4.46
C GLY A 258 -27.68 21.67 3.11
N ARG A 259 -26.33 21.79 3.01
CA ARG A 259 -25.56 21.22 1.91
C ARG A 259 -25.05 19.86 2.37
N SER A 260 -25.66 18.80 1.90
CA SER A 260 -25.23 17.44 2.22
C SER A 260 -23.92 17.13 1.49
N VAL A 261 -22.80 17.52 2.12
CA VAL A 261 -21.48 16.98 1.79
C VAL A 261 -21.14 15.99 2.90
N PRO A 262 -21.26 14.68 2.65
CA PRO A 262 -20.90 13.70 3.66
C PRO A 262 -19.39 13.71 3.87
N VAL A 263 -18.96 13.99 5.09
CA VAL A 263 -17.56 13.89 5.51
C VAL A 263 -17.42 12.58 6.27
N SER A 264 -16.71 11.61 5.71
CA SER A 264 -16.31 10.45 6.49
C SER A 264 -15.01 10.79 7.25
N ALA A 265 -15.15 11.15 8.54
CA ALA A 265 -14.00 11.28 9.42
C ALA A 265 -13.79 9.95 10.14
N ARG A 266 -12.60 9.38 10.04
CA ARG A 266 -12.14 8.30 10.92
C ARG A 266 -11.03 8.86 11.79
N GLN A 267 -11.27 8.81 13.11
CA GLN A 267 -10.27 8.98 14.15
C GLN A 267 -9.48 7.68 14.34
#